data_53e512bfef7658ede6c638aa61a5b4a3
#
_entry.id   53e512bfef7658ede6c638aa61a5b4a3
#
_cell.length_a   1.000
_cell.length_b   1.000
_cell.length_c   1.000
_cell.angle_alpha   90.00
_cell.angle_beta   90.00
_cell.angle_gamma   90.00
#
_symmetry.space_group_name_H-M   'P 1'
#
loop_
_entity.id
_entity.type
_entity.pdbx_description
1 polymer ?
#
loop_
_entity_poly.entity_id
_entity_poly.type
_entity_poly.pdbx_seq_one_letter_code
_entity_poly.pdbx_strand_id
1 'polypeptide(L)'
;MITLASSSPTRANLLKNAGIEFKQISCSFDESMIAKSLRPEIYVQNVVKTKKEQFLMANGKLTNLLFADSCVACGDKILGKAKDANEALAMLNLQSGNECSVYTAMIFLGEFELINVSKTTYKFDKFSEQELKSYLESGEWRGKAGAMTIENFNKKYITSQHGETSTAMGLNLKILKAFL
;
A
#
# COMPACT_ATOMS: atom_id res chain seq x y z
N MET A 1 4.57 -22.45 4.07
CA MET A 1 4.87 -21.21 4.84
C MET A 1 5.48 -20.19 3.90
N ILE A 2 4.95 -18.96 3.88
CA ILE A 2 5.39 -17.83 3.03
C ILE A 2 6.49 -17.04 3.74
N THR A 3 7.39 -16.41 2.96
CA THR A 3 8.30 -15.38 3.44
C THR A 3 7.80 -14.01 2.95
N LEU A 4 7.27 -13.17 3.85
CA LEU A 4 6.89 -11.80 3.54
C LEU A 4 8.15 -10.90 3.56
N ALA A 5 8.61 -10.48 2.39
CA ALA A 5 9.72 -9.52 2.24
C ALA A 5 9.20 -8.08 2.34
N SER A 6 8.85 -7.66 3.53
CA SER A 6 8.27 -6.33 3.79
C SER A 6 8.36 -5.99 5.27
N SER A 7 8.68 -4.74 5.59
CA SER A 7 8.64 -4.20 6.97
C SER A 7 7.24 -3.73 7.41
N SER A 8 6.21 -3.84 6.54
CA SER A 8 4.86 -3.33 6.82
C SER A 8 4.14 -4.18 7.88
N PRO A 9 3.81 -3.62 9.06
CA PRO A 9 3.00 -4.33 10.06
C PRO A 9 1.57 -4.57 9.56
N THR A 10 1.02 -3.69 8.71
CA THR A 10 -0.32 -3.85 8.14
C THR A 10 -0.40 -5.10 7.27
N ARG A 11 0.61 -5.35 6.42
CA ARG A 11 0.66 -6.58 5.60
C ARG A 11 0.83 -7.84 6.44
N ALA A 12 1.67 -7.78 7.47
CA ALA A 12 1.82 -8.90 8.42
C ALA A 12 0.50 -9.23 9.12
N ASN A 13 -0.22 -8.22 9.60
CA ASN A 13 -1.53 -8.39 10.22
C ASN A 13 -2.58 -8.96 9.24
N LEU A 14 -2.56 -8.53 7.98
CA LEU A 14 -3.44 -9.10 6.94
C LEU A 14 -3.23 -10.60 6.78
N LEU A 15 -1.98 -11.06 6.66
CA LEU A 15 -1.66 -12.48 6.55
C LEU A 15 -2.06 -13.26 7.80
N LYS A 16 -1.74 -12.73 8.99
CA LYS A 16 -2.12 -13.34 10.28
C LYS A 16 -3.64 -13.51 10.40
N ASN A 17 -4.40 -12.45 10.13
CA ASN A 17 -5.87 -12.48 10.23
C ASN A 17 -6.51 -13.37 9.16
N ALA A 18 -5.80 -13.61 8.06
CA ALA A 18 -6.23 -14.52 6.99
C ALA A 18 -5.91 -16.00 7.28
N GLY A 19 -5.22 -16.31 8.40
CA GLY A 19 -4.76 -17.65 8.76
C GLY A 19 -3.63 -18.17 7.88
N ILE A 20 -2.88 -17.28 7.22
CA ILE A 20 -1.76 -17.65 6.36
C ILE A 20 -0.47 -17.67 7.18
N GLU A 21 0.18 -18.83 7.25
CA GLU A 21 1.46 -18.97 7.93
C GLU A 21 2.58 -18.26 7.16
N PHE A 22 3.32 -17.41 7.84
CA PHE A 22 4.42 -16.67 7.24
C PHE A 22 5.54 -16.36 8.24
N LYS A 23 6.73 -16.13 7.71
CA LYS A 23 7.81 -15.39 8.37
C LYS A 23 7.98 -14.02 7.71
N GLN A 24 8.38 -13.01 8.48
CA GLN A 24 8.62 -11.67 7.97
C GLN A 24 10.11 -11.36 7.94
N ILE A 25 10.58 -10.83 6.82
CA ILE A 25 11.94 -10.31 6.68
C ILE A 25 11.82 -8.83 6.34
N SER A 26 12.34 -7.98 7.24
CA SER A 26 12.40 -6.54 7.00
C SER A 26 13.57 -6.23 6.08
N CYS A 27 13.28 -5.53 4.99
CA CYS A 27 14.26 -5.08 4.01
C CYS A 27 14.06 -3.61 3.70
N SER A 28 15.15 -2.91 3.46
CA SER A 28 15.13 -1.59 2.80
C SER A 28 15.43 -1.77 1.32
N PHE A 29 14.70 -1.02 0.49
CA PHE A 29 14.85 -1.07 -0.96
C PHE A 29 15.07 0.33 -1.50
N ASP A 30 15.92 0.45 -2.52
CA ASP A 30 16.10 1.70 -3.25
C ASP A 30 15.06 1.81 -4.38
N GLU A 31 14.18 2.79 -4.26
CA GLU A 31 13.12 3.09 -5.21
C GLU A 31 13.40 4.40 -5.98
N SER A 32 14.58 5.01 -5.79
CA SER A 32 14.92 6.36 -6.29
C SER A 32 14.84 6.50 -7.81
N MET A 33 15.08 5.41 -8.54
CA MET A 33 15.06 5.38 -10.00
C MET A 33 13.66 5.28 -10.60
N ILE A 34 12.61 5.09 -9.78
CA ILE A 34 11.25 4.89 -10.28
C ILE A 34 10.51 6.22 -10.32
N ALA A 35 10.21 6.69 -11.54
CA ALA A 35 9.57 7.97 -11.76
C ALA A 35 8.10 7.96 -11.27
N LYS A 36 7.73 8.91 -10.42
CA LYS A 36 6.35 9.11 -9.94
C LYS A 36 5.41 9.71 -10.99
N SER A 37 5.92 10.08 -12.15
CA SER A 37 5.14 10.54 -13.30
C SER A 37 4.49 9.41 -14.11
N LEU A 38 4.81 8.15 -13.78
CA LEU A 38 4.16 7.00 -14.38
C LEU A 38 2.71 6.89 -13.91
N ARG A 39 1.86 6.21 -14.71
CA ARG A 39 0.53 5.84 -14.23
C ARG A 39 0.64 4.98 -12.96
N PRO A 40 -0.27 5.14 -11.98
CA PRO A 40 -0.15 4.49 -10.67
C PRO A 40 0.05 2.98 -10.70
N GLU A 41 -0.65 2.28 -11.62
CA GLU A 41 -0.52 0.83 -11.78
C GLU A 41 0.86 0.40 -12.31
N ILE A 42 1.46 1.20 -13.19
CA ILE A 42 2.81 0.95 -13.72
C ILE A 42 3.86 1.27 -12.66
N TYR A 43 3.66 2.40 -11.95
CA TYR A 43 4.55 2.81 -10.87
C TYR A 43 4.66 1.70 -9.81
N VAL A 44 3.53 1.27 -9.23
CA VAL A 44 3.53 0.29 -8.13
C VAL A 44 4.03 -1.08 -8.59
N GLN A 45 3.79 -1.46 -9.86
CA GLN A 45 4.33 -2.69 -10.44
C GLN A 45 5.86 -2.62 -10.58
N ASN A 46 6.41 -1.49 -11.02
CA ASN A 46 7.85 -1.32 -11.12
C ASN A 46 8.49 -1.34 -9.73
N VAL A 47 7.89 -0.68 -8.74
CA VAL A 47 8.38 -0.72 -7.35
C VAL A 47 8.47 -2.15 -6.84
N VAL A 48 7.42 -2.96 -7.00
CA VAL A 48 7.45 -4.33 -6.47
C VAL A 48 8.43 -5.23 -7.21
N LYS A 49 8.63 -5.04 -8.53
CA LYS A 49 9.65 -5.75 -9.31
C LYS A 49 11.06 -5.40 -8.82
N THR A 50 11.34 -4.12 -8.64
CA THR A 50 12.63 -3.64 -8.11
C THR A 50 12.91 -4.23 -6.72
N LYS A 51 11.91 -4.27 -5.84
CA LYS A 51 12.04 -4.93 -4.52
C LYS A 51 12.39 -6.40 -4.63
N LYS A 52 11.72 -7.14 -5.52
CA LYS A 52 12.05 -8.55 -5.77
C LYS A 52 13.48 -8.71 -6.25
N GLU A 53 13.90 -7.94 -7.23
CA GLU A 53 15.25 -8.03 -7.81
C GLU A 53 16.34 -7.74 -6.77
N GLN A 54 16.21 -6.64 -6.02
CA GLN A 54 17.17 -6.28 -4.97
C GLN A 54 17.23 -7.33 -3.86
N PHE A 55 16.07 -7.88 -3.46
CA PHE A 55 16.02 -8.93 -2.45
C PHE A 55 16.75 -10.20 -2.91
N LEU A 56 16.50 -10.65 -4.15
CA LEU A 56 17.12 -11.85 -4.70
C LEU A 56 18.64 -11.67 -4.92
N MET A 57 19.07 -10.47 -5.28
CA MET A 57 20.50 -10.14 -5.36
C MET A 57 21.20 -10.29 -4.00
N ALA A 58 20.55 -9.84 -2.93
CA ALA A 58 21.12 -9.88 -1.58
C ALA A 58 21.02 -11.24 -0.89
N ASN A 59 19.99 -12.05 -1.20
CA ASN A 59 19.66 -13.26 -0.45
C ASN A 59 19.72 -14.55 -1.29
N GLY A 60 20.02 -14.45 -2.59
CA GLY A 60 20.03 -15.59 -3.51
C GLY A 60 18.62 -16.07 -3.89
N LYS A 61 18.56 -17.24 -4.53
CA LYS A 61 17.27 -17.83 -4.95
C LYS A 61 16.59 -18.50 -3.75
N LEU A 62 15.49 -17.90 -3.34
CA LEU A 62 14.57 -18.43 -2.33
C LEU A 62 13.19 -18.62 -2.97
N THR A 63 12.39 -19.51 -2.40
CA THR A 63 11.01 -19.79 -2.84
C THR A 63 10.01 -19.33 -1.80
N ASN A 64 8.73 -19.30 -2.17
CA ASN A 64 7.63 -18.85 -1.33
C ASN A 64 7.80 -17.42 -0.79
N LEU A 65 8.33 -16.53 -1.66
CA LEU A 65 8.53 -15.12 -1.35
C LEU A 65 7.31 -14.31 -1.75
N LEU A 66 6.87 -13.42 -0.84
CA LEU A 66 5.82 -12.45 -1.10
C LEU A 66 6.37 -11.03 -0.99
N PHE A 67 6.32 -10.31 -2.09
CA PHE A 67 6.63 -8.88 -2.17
C PHE A 67 5.35 -8.11 -2.41
N ALA A 68 5.25 -6.92 -1.86
CA ALA A 68 4.15 -6.01 -2.17
C ALA A 68 4.54 -4.55 -2.00
N ASP A 69 3.90 -3.70 -2.78
CA ASP A 69 3.95 -2.26 -2.61
C ASP A 69 2.60 -1.62 -2.91
N SER A 70 2.39 -0.41 -2.38
CA SER A 70 1.15 0.32 -2.57
C SER A 70 1.40 1.81 -2.74
N CYS A 71 0.63 2.44 -3.61
CA CYS A 71 0.56 3.89 -3.71
C CYS A 71 -0.89 4.36 -3.66
N VAL A 72 -1.08 5.60 -3.20
CA VAL A 72 -2.36 6.32 -3.26
C VAL A 72 -2.32 7.26 -4.44
N ALA A 73 -3.39 7.35 -5.20
CA ALA A 73 -3.54 8.34 -6.25
C ALA A 73 -4.88 9.07 -6.10
N CYS A 74 -4.85 10.41 -6.18
CA CYS A 74 -6.03 11.27 -6.24
C CYS A 74 -5.97 12.04 -7.56
N GLY A 75 -6.91 11.76 -8.47
CA GLY A 75 -6.76 12.16 -9.86
C GLY A 75 -5.50 11.54 -10.47
N ASP A 76 -4.73 12.33 -11.18
CA ASP A 76 -3.47 11.90 -11.81
C ASP A 76 -2.25 11.97 -10.90
N LYS A 77 -2.43 12.38 -9.63
CA LYS A 77 -1.33 12.61 -8.70
C LYS A 77 -1.10 11.43 -7.77
N ILE A 78 0.08 10.81 -7.89
CA ILE A 78 0.54 9.80 -6.92
C ILE A 78 0.97 10.50 -5.64
N LEU A 79 0.38 10.08 -4.52
CA LEU A 79 0.69 10.55 -3.18
C LEU A 79 1.64 9.55 -2.50
N GLY A 80 2.85 9.99 -2.21
CA GLY A 80 3.83 9.20 -1.48
C GLY A 80 3.60 9.27 0.04
N LYS A 81 4.65 8.95 0.80
CA LYS A 81 4.66 9.18 2.25
C LYS A 81 4.98 10.65 2.51
N ALA A 82 4.18 11.31 3.34
CA ALA A 82 4.39 12.69 3.72
C ALA A 82 5.68 12.81 4.59
N LYS A 83 6.47 13.84 4.32
CA LYS A 83 7.72 14.13 5.06
C LYS A 83 7.45 14.85 6.38
N ASP A 84 6.42 15.70 6.37
CA ASP A 84 6.01 16.52 7.51
C ASP A 84 4.48 16.71 7.54
N ALA A 85 3.99 17.39 8.58
CA ALA A 85 2.57 17.62 8.77
C ALA A 85 1.93 18.51 7.69
N ASN A 86 2.71 19.44 7.10
CA ASN A 86 2.20 20.31 6.05
C ASN A 86 1.97 19.51 4.75
N GLU A 87 2.90 18.65 4.40
CA GLU A 87 2.74 17.74 3.26
C GLU A 87 1.58 16.75 3.49
N ALA A 88 1.46 16.20 4.71
CA ALA A 88 0.32 15.36 5.09
C ALA A 88 -1.01 16.10 4.95
N LEU A 89 -1.10 17.34 5.45
CA LEU A 89 -2.29 18.20 5.30
C LEU A 89 -2.63 18.43 3.82
N ALA A 90 -1.64 18.75 3.00
CA ALA A 90 -1.85 18.97 1.57
C ALA A 90 -2.39 17.69 0.88
N MET A 91 -1.87 16.50 1.23
CA MET A 91 -2.35 15.23 0.71
C MET A 91 -3.78 14.91 1.17
N LEU A 92 -4.11 15.16 2.43
CA LEU A 92 -5.45 14.94 2.98
C LEU A 92 -6.48 15.92 2.40
N ASN A 93 -6.10 17.16 2.13
CA ASN A 93 -6.96 18.11 1.44
C ASN A 93 -7.31 17.71 0.01
N LEU A 94 -6.38 17.04 -0.70
CA LEU A 94 -6.67 16.44 -2.01
C LEU A 94 -7.68 15.28 -1.93
N GLN A 95 -7.74 14.58 -0.80
CA GLN A 95 -8.66 13.47 -0.58
C GLN A 95 -10.05 13.95 -0.14
N SER A 96 -10.12 15.06 0.62
CA SER A 96 -11.34 15.59 1.21
C SER A 96 -12.39 15.94 0.15
N GLY A 97 -13.54 15.27 0.19
CA GLY A 97 -14.63 15.46 -0.77
C GLY A 97 -14.37 14.88 -2.17
N ASN A 98 -13.29 14.15 -2.37
CA ASN A 98 -12.86 13.63 -3.68
C ASN A 98 -12.80 12.09 -3.72
N GLU A 99 -12.56 11.59 -4.93
CA GLU A 99 -12.28 10.17 -5.17
C GLU A 99 -10.77 9.94 -5.21
N CYS A 100 -10.30 8.95 -4.44
CA CYS A 100 -8.91 8.51 -4.45
C CYS A 100 -8.83 7.00 -4.53
N SER A 101 -7.77 6.50 -5.14
CA SER A 101 -7.53 5.07 -5.32
C SER A 101 -6.25 4.63 -4.66
N VAL A 102 -6.28 3.45 -4.05
CA VAL A 102 -5.08 2.74 -3.62
C VAL A 102 -4.78 1.66 -4.64
N TYR A 103 -3.59 1.71 -5.21
CA TYR A 103 -3.06 0.68 -6.09
C TYR A 103 -2.07 -0.16 -5.31
N THR A 104 -2.24 -1.47 -5.36
CA THR A 104 -1.34 -2.41 -4.72
C THR A 104 -0.87 -3.42 -5.74
N ALA A 105 0.45 -3.52 -5.90
CA ALA A 105 1.09 -4.61 -6.61
C ALA A 105 1.64 -5.62 -5.63
N MET A 106 1.53 -6.91 -5.98
CA MET A 106 2.19 -8.00 -5.27
C MET A 106 2.85 -8.96 -6.25
N ILE A 107 3.95 -9.57 -5.83
CA ILE A 107 4.60 -10.68 -6.50
C ILE A 107 4.70 -11.82 -5.48
N PHE A 108 4.13 -12.97 -5.82
CA PHE A 108 4.37 -14.21 -5.09
C PHE A 108 5.24 -15.12 -5.96
N LEU A 109 6.40 -15.48 -5.43
CA LEU A 109 7.38 -16.34 -6.07
C LEU A 109 7.38 -17.70 -5.37
N GLY A 110 6.59 -18.63 -5.89
CA GLY A 110 6.49 -20.01 -5.45
C GLY A 110 7.01 -20.97 -6.53
N GLU A 111 6.25 -21.99 -6.87
CA GLU A 111 6.52 -22.88 -8.03
C GLU A 111 6.43 -22.13 -9.36
N PHE A 112 5.62 -21.08 -9.38
CA PHE A 112 5.48 -20.12 -10.48
C PHE A 112 5.57 -18.70 -9.93
N GLU A 113 5.73 -17.72 -10.80
CA GLU A 113 5.69 -16.31 -10.44
C GLU A 113 4.29 -15.74 -10.71
N LEU A 114 3.58 -15.34 -9.65
CA LEU A 114 2.35 -14.57 -9.75
C LEU A 114 2.67 -13.08 -9.61
N ILE A 115 2.29 -12.29 -10.61
CA ILE A 115 2.31 -10.82 -10.55
C ILE A 115 0.86 -10.34 -10.61
N ASN A 116 0.45 -9.57 -9.61
CA ASN A 116 -0.89 -8.98 -9.57
C ASN A 116 -0.82 -7.49 -9.25
N VAL A 117 -1.59 -6.69 -9.96
CA VAL A 117 -1.85 -5.28 -9.63
C VAL A 117 -3.35 -5.12 -9.44
N SER A 118 -3.73 -4.62 -8.29
CA SER A 118 -5.13 -4.42 -7.90
C SER A 118 -5.37 -2.98 -7.46
N LYS A 119 -6.60 -2.52 -7.61
CA LYS A 119 -7.04 -1.18 -7.26
C LYS A 119 -8.24 -1.24 -6.32
N THR A 120 -8.26 -0.38 -5.32
CA THR A 120 -9.45 -0.06 -4.53
C THR A 120 -9.65 1.44 -4.54
N THR A 121 -10.84 1.87 -4.94
CA THR A 121 -11.22 3.27 -5.05
C THR A 121 -12.18 3.62 -3.94
N TYR A 122 -11.94 4.73 -3.27
CA TYR A 122 -12.79 5.33 -2.24
C TYR A 122 -13.28 6.69 -2.69
N LYS A 123 -14.56 6.97 -2.46
CA LYS A 123 -15.10 8.32 -2.49
C LYS A 123 -15.23 8.79 -1.05
N PHE A 124 -14.70 9.97 -0.76
CA PHE A 124 -14.73 10.55 0.56
C PHE A 124 -15.70 11.72 0.63
N ASP A 125 -16.35 11.87 1.77
CA ASP A 125 -16.98 13.13 2.17
C ASP A 125 -15.93 14.18 2.55
N LYS A 126 -16.33 15.44 2.70
CA LYS A 126 -15.44 16.48 3.18
C LYS A 126 -14.98 16.19 4.60
N PHE A 127 -13.66 16.25 4.81
CA PHE A 127 -13.08 16.05 6.13
C PHE A 127 -13.40 17.25 7.04
N SER A 128 -13.74 16.99 8.30
CA SER A 128 -13.88 18.03 9.32
C SER A 128 -12.51 18.64 9.63
N GLU A 129 -12.43 19.98 9.64
CA GLU A 129 -11.19 20.70 9.95
C GLU A 129 -10.66 20.35 11.34
N GLN A 130 -11.55 20.23 12.33
CA GLN A 130 -11.19 19.89 13.70
C GLN A 130 -10.60 18.47 13.79
N GLU A 131 -11.23 17.49 13.13
CA GLU A 131 -10.77 16.11 13.15
C GLU A 131 -9.49 15.93 12.31
N LEU A 132 -9.34 16.67 11.21
CA LEU A 132 -8.14 16.71 10.40
C LEU A 132 -6.95 17.22 11.22
N LYS A 133 -7.15 18.31 12.00
CA LYS A 133 -6.14 18.83 12.91
C LYS A 133 -5.74 17.79 13.95
N SER A 134 -6.70 17.17 14.62
CA SER A 134 -6.46 16.12 15.62
C SER A 134 -5.69 14.93 15.02
N TYR A 135 -6.03 14.52 13.79
CA TYR A 135 -5.34 13.44 13.09
C TYR A 135 -3.89 13.81 12.75
N LEU A 136 -3.65 15.06 12.35
CA LEU A 136 -2.27 15.53 12.08
C LEU A 136 -1.43 15.56 13.36
N GLU A 137 -2.01 16.00 14.47
CA GLU A 137 -1.37 16.06 15.79
C GLU A 137 -1.06 14.66 16.34
N SER A 138 -1.92 13.65 16.04
CA SER A 138 -1.70 12.26 16.49
C SER A 138 -0.44 11.63 15.87
N GLY A 139 -0.03 12.09 14.69
CA GLY A 139 1.10 11.52 13.95
C GLY A 139 0.81 10.15 13.30
N GLU A 140 -0.41 9.61 13.37
CA GLU A 140 -0.78 8.31 12.79
C GLU A 140 -0.60 8.24 11.26
N TRP A 141 -0.58 9.37 10.60
CA TRP A 141 -0.32 9.52 9.16
C TRP A 141 1.12 9.17 8.75
N ARG A 142 2.06 9.17 9.73
CA ARG A 142 3.48 8.95 9.44
C ARG A 142 3.73 7.57 8.84
N GLY A 143 4.52 7.56 7.75
CA GLY A 143 4.83 6.33 7.02
C GLY A 143 3.69 5.74 6.18
N LYS A 144 2.52 6.38 6.15
CA LYS A 144 1.37 5.97 5.32
C LYS A 144 1.40 6.68 3.97
N ALA A 145 1.17 5.93 2.88
CA ALA A 145 1.02 6.51 1.56
C ALA A 145 -0.20 7.44 1.53
N GLY A 146 -0.03 8.65 0.97
CA GLY A 146 -1.07 9.67 0.96
C GLY A 146 -1.48 10.19 2.34
N ALA A 147 -0.71 9.91 3.40
CA ALA A 147 -1.14 10.12 4.78
C ALA A 147 -2.50 9.45 5.11
N MET A 148 -2.90 8.44 4.34
CA MET A 148 -4.22 7.81 4.38
C MET A 148 -4.25 6.65 5.37
N THR A 149 -5.29 6.60 6.23
CA THR A 149 -5.58 5.47 7.14
C THR A 149 -7.04 5.05 6.99
N ILE A 150 -7.31 4.13 6.05
CA ILE A 150 -8.67 3.65 5.76
C ILE A 150 -9.26 2.82 6.91
N GLU A 151 -8.43 2.31 7.79
CA GLU A 151 -8.81 1.61 9.01
C GLU A 151 -9.21 2.56 10.17
N ASN A 152 -8.75 3.84 10.13
CA ASN A 152 -8.93 4.83 11.19
C ASN A 152 -9.55 6.13 10.66
N PHE A 153 -8.78 7.21 10.52
CA PHE A 153 -9.27 8.55 10.20
C PHE A 153 -10.15 8.58 8.95
N ASN A 154 -9.66 8.08 7.83
CA ASN A 154 -10.39 8.15 6.56
C ASN A 154 -11.68 7.32 6.55
N LYS A 155 -11.76 6.25 7.39
CA LYS A 155 -12.87 5.29 7.39
C LYS A 155 -14.24 5.96 7.52
N LYS A 156 -14.38 6.92 8.43
CA LYS A 156 -15.66 7.60 8.72
C LYS A 156 -16.13 8.53 7.61
N TYR A 157 -15.27 8.87 6.69
CA TYR A 157 -15.58 9.73 5.55
C TYR A 157 -15.82 8.96 4.25
N ILE A 158 -15.71 7.63 4.26
CA ILE A 158 -15.96 6.81 3.07
C ILE A 158 -17.44 6.79 2.77
N THR A 159 -17.83 7.33 1.62
CA THR A 159 -19.22 7.31 1.10
C THR A 159 -19.43 6.17 0.11
N SER A 160 -18.39 5.75 -0.61
CA SER A 160 -18.42 4.55 -1.45
C SER A 160 -17.05 3.91 -1.56
N GLN A 161 -17.04 2.60 -1.84
CA GLN A 161 -15.83 1.79 -2.07
C GLN A 161 -16.06 0.88 -3.27
N HIS A 162 -15.08 0.82 -4.16
CA HIS A 162 -14.99 -0.15 -5.25
C HIS A 162 -13.65 -0.88 -5.16
N GLY A 163 -13.68 -2.18 -4.98
CA GLY A 163 -12.50 -3.05 -4.77
C GLY A 163 -12.39 -3.57 -3.34
N GLU A 164 -11.38 -4.41 -3.12
CA GLU A 164 -11.18 -5.13 -1.85
C GLU A 164 -10.46 -4.26 -0.82
N THR A 165 -10.96 -4.22 0.42
CA THR A 165 -10.30 -3.49 1.52
C THR A 165 -8.88 -3.99 1.76
N SER A 166 -8.63 -5.30 1.65
CA SER A 166 -7.30 -5.87 1.82
C SER A 166 -6.29 -5.34 0.79
N THR A 167 -6.75 -5.05 -0.45
CA THR A 167 -5.95 -4.37 -1.47
C THR A 167 -5.52 -2.98 -0.99
N ALA A 168 -6.44 -2.18 -0.47
CA ALA A 168 -6.11 -0.85 0.05
C ALA A 168 -5.20 -0.91 1.29
N MET A 169 -5.25 -1.98 2.05
CA MET A 169 -4.36 -2.24 3.19
C MET A 169 -3.00 -2.84 2.78
N GLY A 170 -2.80 -3.13 1.50
CA GLY A 170 -1.50 -3.46 0.94
C GLY A 170 -1.28 -4.90 0.46
N LEU A 171 -2.34 -5.74 0.42
CA LEU A 171 -2.33 -7.09 -0.17
C LEU A 171 -3.70 -7.43 -0.76
N ASN A 172 -3.75 -7.96 -1.97
CA ASN A 172 -4.96 -8.59 -2.47
C ASN A 172 -5.05 -10.04 -1.96
N LEU A 173 -5.65 -10.20 -0.77
CA LEU A 173 -5.78 -11.52 -0.14
C LEU A 173 -6.65 -12.50 -0.94
N LYS A 174 -7.64 -12.00 -1.69
CA LYS A 174 -8.50 -12.85 -2.52
C LYS A 174 -7.70 -13.54 -3.61
N ILE A 175 -6.85 -12.77 -4.31
CA ILE A 175 -5.96 -13.33 -5.33
C ILE A 175 -4.89 -14.20 -4.68
N LEU A 176 -4.21 -13.74 -3.63
CA LEU A 176 -3.16 -14.50 -2.99
C LEU A 176 -3.66 -15.90 -2.54
N LYS A 177 -4.82 -15.98 -1.89
CA LYS A 177 -5.40 -17.25 -1.43
C LYS A 177 -5.77 -18.22 -2.56
N ALA A 178 -6.03 -17.73 -3.76
CA ALA A 178 -6.34 -18.58 -4.90
C ALA A 178 -5.10 -19.31 -5.47
N PHE A 179 -3.90 -18.91 -5.04
CA PHE A 179 -2.62 -19.43 -5.53
C PHE A 179 -1.74 -20.03 -4.42
N LEU A 180 -2.29 -20.21 -3.21
CA LEU A 180 -1.66 -20.90 -2.08
C LEU A 180 -2.26 -22.29 -1.85
#